data_11e71752a0fcf014912981442a296e87
#
_entry.id   11e71752a0fcf014912981442a296e87
#
_cell.length_a   1.000
_cell.length_b   1.000
_cell.length_c   1.000
_cell.angle_alpha   90.00
_cell.angle_beta   90.00
_cell.angle_gamma   90.00
#
_symmetry.space_group_name_H-M   'P 1'
#
loop_
_entity.id
_entity.type
_entity.pdbx_description
1 polymer ?
#
loop_
_entity_poly.entity_id
_entity_poly.type
_entity_poly.pdbx_seq_one_letter_code
_entity_poly.pdbx_strand_id
1 'polypeptide(L)'
;MTRRRIQLLTIVTVVAAHVTFASAQPNSKKPENWTPTWATAQQLIRTPPPVPATAPAAATNAPTSNLAATSVSAQRGRGPAGSMFRVTAFSNQTVRMILRTSIGGRRARVKLSNAFGSAPVLIGAAHLAKRATGSAIAPGTDRPLTFGGKASVTMMPGVVVVSDPIDIDVPALGDLAVSLYLPSDTGPPTTHATALHTTYISTEGDFTGQSEFPLAGTTQQYYWVSSVEVDAPADAGAIVAFGDSITDGARSTADTNNSWPALLAARLGADKATANIAVVNEGIGGNRLFTDATGLAGVSALARLDRDALSHPNVKWLMILEGINDIGTLASSTTTTPITKDDLIWVLQQVIDRAHSQGIKVIGCTLTPYEGAGYARENGEAIRSAVNEWVRKSGAFDAVVDFEAATRDPNNPKRFKPEFDPGDHLHPNDAGYKAMADAVDLSIFKSKK
;
A
#
# COMPACT_ATOMS: atom_id res chain seq x y z
N MET A 1 8.69 101.50 23.93
CA MET A 1 7.44 100.67 23.87
C MET A 1 7.80 99.25 23.52
N THR A 2 7.91 98.38 24.54
CA THR A 2 8.44 96.99 24.42
C THR A 2 7.31 96.02 24.65
N ARG A 3 6.89 95.31 23.63
CA ARG A 3 5.86 94.24 23.78
C ARG A 3 6.53 92.97 24.19
N ARG A 4 6.22 92.45 25.42
CA ARG A 4 6.54 91.11 25.89
C ARG A 4 5.56 90.11 25.28
N ARG A 5 6.08 89.11 24.62
CA ARG A 5 5.32 87.88 24.21
C ARG A 5 5.38 86.90 25.31
N ILE A 6 4.23 86.45 25.79
CA ILE A 6 4.05 85.32 26.71
C ILE A 6 3.93 84.10 25.86
N GLN A 7 4.83 83.14 26.04
CA GLN A 7 4.72 81.78 25.47
C GLN A 7 3.98 80.90 26.49
N LEU A 8 2.83 80.42 26.07
CA LEU A 8 2.11 79.38 26.80
C LEU A 8 2.74 78.00 26.47
N LEU A 9 3.30 77.32 27.48
CA LEU A 9 3.80 75.95 27.37
C LEU A 9 2.66 75.00 27.72
N THR A 10 2.15 74.31 26.71
CA THR A 10 1.09 73.26 26.92
C THR A 10 1.84 71.93 27.17
N ILE A 11 1.73 71.44 28.43
CA ILE A 11 2.22 70.12 28.83
C ILE A 11 1.18 69.08 28.43
N VAL A 12 1.48 68.26 27.42
CA VAL A 12 0.66 67.08 27.08
C VAL A 12 1.17 65.91 27.88
N THR A 13 0.38 65.50 28.87
CA THR A 13 0.65 64.26 29.64
C THR A 13 0.15 63.07 28.84
N VAL A 14 1.08 62.26 28.28
CA VAL A 14 0.76 60.99 27.65
C VAL A 14 0.66 59.94 28.73
N VAL A 15 -0.54 59.43 29.00
CA VAL A 15 -0.79 58.28 29.87
C VAL A 15 -0.59 57.05 29.02
N ALA A 16 0.54 56.37 29.16
CA ALA A 16 0.81 55.05 28.54
C ALA A 16 0.07 53.97 29.31
N ALA A 17 -1.06 53.52 28.76
CA ALA A 17 -1.74 52.34 29.28
C ALA A 17 -0.94 51.09 28.88
N HIS A 18 -0.28 50.45 29.84
CA HIS A 18 0.38 49.15 29.62
C HIS A 18 -0.73 48.09 29.59
N VAL A 19 -1.13 47.68 28.36
CA VAL A 19 -1.92 46.46 28.12
C VAL A 19 -0.98 45.27 28.21
N THR A 20 -0.96 44.60 29.37
CA THR A 20 -0.26 43.33 29.52
C THR A 20 -1.09 42.29 28.79
N PHE A 21 -0.67 41.92 27.57
CA PHE A 21 -1.11 40.68 26.92
C PHE A 21 -0.56 39.51 27.72
N ALA A 22 -1.38 38.86 28.51
CA ALA A 22 -1.10 37.55 29.04
C ALA A 22 -1.03 36.62 27.80
N SER A 23 0.19 36.32 27.32
CA SER A 23 0.41 35.27 26.38
C SER A 23 0.06 33.95 27.06
N ALA A 24 -1.14 33.41 26.80
CA ALA A 24 -1.45 32.04 27.08
C ALA A 24 -0.38 31.22 26.32
N GLN A 25 0.55 30.62 27.05
CA GLN A 25 1.48 29.65 26.45
C GLN A 25 0.60 28.57 25.81
N PRO A 26 0.72 28.30 24.52
CA PRO A 26 0.04 27.17 23.95
C PRO A 26 0.54 25.95 24.73
N ASN A 27 -0.39 25.18 25.32
CA ASN A 27 -0.09 23.85 25.81
C ASN A 27 0.68 23.15 24.70
N SER A 28 1.99 22.95 24.90
CA SER A 28 2.81 22.27 23.93
C SER A 28 2.38 20.81 23.92
N LYS A 29 1.33 20.49 23.12
CA LYS A 29 1.03 19.09 22.82
C LYS A 29 2.33 18.49 22.30
N LYS A 30 2.76 17.38 22.91
CA LYS A 30 3.88 16.61 22.40
C LYS A 30 3.68 16.42 20.90
N PRO A 31 4.68 16.70 20.06
CA PRO A 31 4.53 16.53 18.62
C PRO A 31 4.12 15.07 18.33
N GLU A 32 3.06 14.91 17.57
CA GLU A 32 2.56 13.60 17.16
C GLU A 32 3.56 12.96 16.19
N ASN A 33 3.88 11.69 16.41
CA ASN A 33 4.79 10.91 15.57
C ASN A 33 4.01 9.90 14.73
N TRP A 34 3.26 10.40 13.76
CA TRP A 34 2.48 9.56 12.86
C TRP A 34 3.39 8.63 12.08
N THR A 35 3.15 7.34 12.21
CA THR A 35 3.89 6.27 11.53
C THR A 35 2.88 5.28 10.95
N PRO A 36 2.99 4.88 9.67
CA PRO A 36 2.08 3.91 9.08
C PRO A 36 2.30 2.55 9.74
N THR A 37 1.22 1.95 10.23
CA THR A 37 1.25 0.60 10.78
C THR A 37 0.80 -0.44 9.76
N TRP A 38 0.06 0.00 8.76
CA TRP A 38 -0.38 -0.75 7.60
C TRP A 38 -0.55 0.18 6.40
N ALA A 39 -0.21 -0.30 5.20
CA ALA A 39 -0.49 0.40 3.96
C ALA A 39 -0.61 -0.58 2.80
N THR A 40 -1.18 -0.12 1.68
CA THR A 40 -1.31 -0.88 0.44
C THR A 40 -1.32 0.05 -0.77
N ALA A 41 -0.64 -0.35 -1.84
CA ALA A 41 -0.59 0.39 -3.09
C ALA A 41 -1.94 0.35 -3.82
N GLN A 42 -2.43 1.51 -4.24
CA GLN A 42 -3.62 1.62 -5.08
C GLN A 42 -3.26 1.42 -6.56
N GLN A 43 -4.08 0.65 -7.28
CA GLN A 43 -3.82 0.25 -8.66
C GLN A 43 -4.65 1.05 -9.66
N LEU A 44 -3.97 1.64 -10.67
CA LEU A 44 -4.64 2.09 -11.89
C LEU A 44 -4.98 0.86 -12.74
N ILE A 45 -6.25 0.69 -13.02
CA ILE A 45 -6.73 -0.40 -13.85
C ILE A 45 -6.79 0.09 -15.30
N ARG A 46 -5.91 -0.47 -16.15
CA ARG A 46 -5.90 -0.18 -17.57
C ARG A 46 -6.56 -1.31 -18.35
N THR A 47 -7.66 -1.01 -19.04
CA THR A 47 -8.19 -1.93 -20.06
C THR A 47 -7.23 -1.96 -21.25
N PRO A 48 -6.92 -3.16 -21.80
CA PRO A 48 -6.17 -3.23 -23.05
C PRO A 48 -6.91 -2.41 -24.14
N PRO A 49 -6.19 -1.74 -25.06
CA PRO A 49 -6.83 -1.13 -26.20
C PRO A 49 -7.64 -2.19 -26.96
N PRO A 50 -8.83 -1.83 -27.51
CA PRO A 50 -9.60 -2.78 -28.32
C PRO A 50 -8.72 -3.30 -29.43
N VAL A 51 -8.68 -4.63 -29.58
CA VAL A 51 -7.97 -5.26 -30.70
C VAL A 51 -8.62 -4.75 -31.97
N PRO A 52 -7.88 -4.17 -32.95
CA PRO A 52 -8.46 -3.76 -34.21
C PRO A 52 -9.17 -4.96 -34.83
N ALA A 53 -10.43 -4.79 -35.23
CA ALA A 53 -11.20 -5.83 -35.88
C ALA A 53 -10.52 -6.17 -37.21
N THR A 54 -9.67 -7.19 -37.23
CA THR A 54 -9.11 -7.75 -38.46
C THR A 54 -10.10 -8.78 -39.01
N ALA A 55 -10.79 -8.40 -40.08
CA ALA A 55 -11.57 -9.20 -41.03
C ALA A 55 -12.89 -9.85 -40.50
N PRO A 56 -13.92 -9.92 -41.33
CA PRO A 56 -15.23 -10.40 -40.94
C PRO A 56 -15.23 -11.92 -40.73
N ALA A 57 -15.38 -12.34 -39.48
CA ALA A 57 -15.77 -13.70 -39.18
C ALA A 57 -17.25 -13.90 -39.59
N ALA A 58 -17.52 -15.01 -40.26
CA ALA A 58 -18.82 -15.41 -40.74
C ALA A 58 -19.88 -15.32 -39.62
N ALA A 59 -21.04 -14.77 -39.97
CA ALA A 59 -22.18 -14.58 -39.08
C ALA A 59 -22.64 -15.88 -38.46
N THR A 60 -22.56 -16.00 -37.15
CA THR A 60 -23.40 -16.89 -36.37
C THR A 60 -24.32 -16.05 -35.52
N ASN A 61 -25.62 -16.17 -35.81
CA ASN A 61 -26.71 -15.51 -35.12
C ASN A 61 -26.76 -15.95 -33.65
N ALA A 62 -26.49 -15.05 -32.72
CA ALA A 62 -26.88 -15.18 -31.34
C ALA A 62 -27.56 -13.88 -30.86
N PRO A 63 -28.63 -13.96 -30.08
CA PRO A 63 -29.49 -12.84 -29.79
C PRO A 63 -28.81 -11.84 -28.81
N THR A 64 -28.99 -10.55 -29.15
CA THR A 64 -28.62 -9.41 -28.29
C THR A 64 -29.48 -9.43 -27.03
N SER A 65 -28.85 -9.63 -25.86
CA SER A 65 -29.49 -9.37 -24.58
C SER A 65 -29.04 -8.02 -24.02
N ASN A 66 -30.03 -7.15 -23.79
CA ASN A 66 -29.91 -5.88 -23.08
C ASN A 66 -29.39 -6.12 -21.67
N LEU A 67 -28.27 -5.50 -21.33
CA LEU A 67 -27.77 -5.48 -19.96
C LEU A 67 -28.44 -4.34 -19.18
N ALA A 68 -29.54 -4.66 -18.55
CA ALA A 68 -30.11 -3.88 -17.46
C ALA A 68 -29.28 -4.14 -16.21
N ALA A 69 -29.13 -3.10 -15.37
CA ALA A 69 -28.40 -3.14 -14.09
C ALA A 69 -28.88 -4.33 -13.23
N THR A 70 -28.00 -5.26 -12.94
CA THR A 70 -28.26 -6.37 -12.02
C THR A 70 -27.45 -6.23 -10.77
N SER A 71 -28.17 -6.14 -9.65
CA SER A 71 -27.71 -6.40 -8.29
C SER A 71 -26.87 -7.68 -8.23
N VAL A 72 -25.79 -7.65 -7.43
CA VAL A 72 -24.83 -8.74 -7.26
C VAL A 72 -25.55 -10.02 -6.83
N SER A 73 -25.74 -10.95 -7.74
CA SER A 73 -26.08 -12.34 -7.43
C SER A 73 -24.79 -13.15 -7.34
N ALA A 74 -24.51 -13.68 -6.14
CA ALA A 74 -23.38 -14.55 -5.89
C ALA A 74 -23.53 -15.84 -6.70
N GLN A 75 -22.80 -15.98 -7.79
CA GLN A 75 -22.74 -17.22 -8.55
C GLN A 75 -21.51 -18.03 -8.13
N ARG A 76 -21.76 -19.12 -7.40
CA ARG A 76 -20.73 -20.12 -7.04
C ARG A 76 -20.34 -20.89 -8.32
N GLY A 77 -19.17 -20.58 -8.87
CA GLY A 77 -18.55 -21.37 -9.93
C GLY A 77 -17.08 -21.62 -9.60
N ARG A 78 -16.71 -22.88 -9.35
CA ARG A 78 -15.30 -23.31 -9.37
C ARG A 78 -14.84 -23.25 -10.84
N GLY A 79 -14.19 -22.16 -11.24
CA GLY A 79 -13.40 -22.08 -12.45
C GLY A 79 -11.90 -22.22 -12.14
N PRO A 80 -11.04 -22.50 -13.14
CA PRO A 80 -9.61 -22.64 -12.92
C PRO A 80 -9.03 -21.33 -12.35
N ALA A 81 -7.98 -21.45 -11.54
CA ALA A 81 -7.30 -20.36 -10.85
C ALA A 81 -7.05 -19.16 -11.77
N GLY A 82 -7.72 -18.03 -11.52
CA GLY A 82 -7.50 -16.80 -12.27
C GLY A 82 -8.68 -15.86 -12.48
N SER A 83 -9.92 -16.27 -12.21
CA SER A 83 -11.07 -15.32 -12.28
C SER A 83 -11.25 -14.65 -10.92
N MET A 84 -10.51 -13.58 -10.68
CA MET A 84 -10.81 -12.68 -9.55
C MET A 84 -12.15 -11.98 -9.84
N PHE A 85 -13.16 -12.25 -9.03
CA PHE A 85 -14.42 -11.51 -9.06
C PHE A 85 -14.10 -10.03 -8.81
N ARG A 86 -14.33 -9.22 -9.83
CA ARG A 86 -14.10 -7.80 -9.76
C ARG A 86 -15.41 -7.11 -9.39
N VAL A 87 -15.43 -6.51 -8.21
CA VAL A 87 -16.54 -5.62 -7.87
C VAL A 87 -16.45 -4.38 -8.77
N THR A 88 -17.51 -4.10 -9.51
CA THR A 88 -17.56 -3.00 -10.47
C THR A 88 -18.13 -1.72 -9.86
N ALA A 89 -18.93 -1.82 -8.82
CA ALA A 89 -19.50 -0.72 -8.07
C ALA A 89 -20.08 -1.20 -6.73
N PHE A 90 -20.31 -0.29 -5.82
CA PHE A 90 -21.08 -0.47 -4.58
C PHE A 90 -22.23 0.53 -4.59
N SER A 91 -23.37 0.17 -3.99
CA SER A 91 -24.51 1.06 -3.78
C SER A 91 -25.28 0.63 -2.54
N ASN A 92 -25.50 1.55 -1.61
CA ASN A 92 -26.18 1.30 -0.33
C ASN A 92 -25.60 0.09 0.45
N GLN A 93 -24.27 -0.06 0.47
CA GLN A 93 -23.59 -1.21 1.06
C GLN A 93 -22.48 -0.76 2.00
N THR A 94 -22.19 -1.63 2.98
CA THR A 94 -21.01 -1.51 3.85
C THR A 94 -19.94 -2.49 3.39
N VAL A 95 -18.71 -1.99 3.24
CA VAL A 95 -17.52 -2.80 2.95
C VAL A 95 -16.62 -2.81 4.17
N ARG A 96 -16.28 -3.99 4.70
CA ARG A 96 -15.38 -4.16 5.84
C ARG A 96 -14.13 -4.89 5.42
N MET A 97 -13.01 -4.19 5.52
CA MET A 97 -11.67 -4.67 5.14
C MET A 97 -10.88 -5.03 6.39
N ILE A 98 -10.22 -6.18 6.38
CA ILE A 98 -9.36 -6.62 7.48
C ILE A 98 -7.91 -6.29 7.15
N LEU A 99 -7.23 -5.66 8.11
CA LEU A 99 -5.88 -5.14 7.97
C LEU A 99 -5.01 -5.67 9.11
N ARG A 100 -3.77 -6.09 8.80
CA ARG A 100 -2.80 -6.52 9.81
C ARG A 100 -1.84 -5.40 10.16
N THR A 101 -1.86 -4.92 11.40
CA THR A 101 -0.91 -3.90 11.88
C THR A 101 0.49 -4.47 12.06
N SER A 102 1.51 -3.66 11.84
CA SER A 102 2.91 -4.01 12.15
C SER A 102 3.33 -3.51 13.55
N ILE A 103 3.02 -2.27 13.89
CA ILE A 103 3.27 -1.68 15.20
C ILE A 103 1.96 -1.21 15.84
N GLY A 104 1.98 -1.01 17.16
CA GLY A 104 0.85 -0.50 17.91
C GLY A 104 0.91 1.00 18.17
N GLY A 105 -0.20 1.55 18.71
CA GLY A 105 -0.31 2.93 19.14
C GLY A 105 -1.62 3.20 19.85
N ARG A 106 -1.73 4.36 20.53
CA ARG A 106 -2.94 4.74 21.29
C ARG A 106 -3.88 5.63 20.52
N ARG A 107 -3.46 6.14 19.38
CA ARG A 107 -4.25 6.95 18.46
C ARG A 107 -4.02 6.46 17.05
N ALA A 108 -5.06 6.55 16.23
CA ALA A 108 -4.96 6.16 14.83
C ALA A 108 -5.67 7.18 13.92
N ARG A 109 -5.29 7.18 12.64
CA ARG A 109 -6.01 7.83 11.55
C ARG A 109 -5.94 6.96 10.31
N VAL A 110 -6.96 7.07 9.47
CA VAL A 110 -7.09 6.26 8.25
C VAL A 110 -6.97 7.17 7.03
N LYS A 111 -6.19 6.75 6.06
CA LYS A 111 -6.05 7.42 4.78
C LYS A 111 -6.91 6.70 3.73
N LEU A 112 -7.80 7.44 3.09
CA LEU A 112 -8.64 6.97 1.99
C LEU A 112 -8.21 7.64 0.69
N SER A 113 -8.26 6.89 -0.42
CA SER A 113 -7.76 7.34 -1.71
C SER A 113 -8.76 7.06 -2.83
N ASN A 114 -9.09 8.09 -3.59
CA ASN A 114 -9.78 7.99 -4.88
C ASN A 114 -8.82 8.32 -6.04
N ALA A 115 -7.54 7.95 -5.88
CA ALA A 115 -6.46 8.32 -6.80
C ALA A 115 -6.73 7.91 -8.25
N PHE A 116 -7.46 6.82 -8.47
CA PHE A 116 -7.76 6.27 -9.79
C PHE A 116 -9.27 6.22 -10.10
N GLY A 117 -10.09 6.83 -9.25
CA GLY A 117 -11.51 6.98 -9.52
C GLY A 117 -11.77 7.94 -10.69
N SER A 118 -12.80 7.65 -11.49
CA SER A 118 -13.26 8.50 -12.59
C SER A 118 -14.41 9.42 -12.20
N ALA A 119 -15.00 9.22 -11.02
CA ALA A 119 -16.12 9.98 -10.48
C ALA A 119 -15.92 10.30 -9.00
N PRO A 120 -16.59 11.32 -8.44
CA PRO A 120 -16.65 11.55 -7.01
C PRO A 120 -17.25 10.34 -6.29
N VAL A 121 -16.69 9.95 -5.15
CA VAL A 121 -17.25 8.90 -4.28
C VAL A 121 -17.62 9.48 -2.92
N LEU A 122 -18.86 9.24 -2.48
CA LEU A 122 -19.34 9.60 -1.17
C LEU A 122 -19.12 8.42 -0.20
N ILE A 123 -18.32 8.65 0.82
CA ILE A 123 -18.24 7.79 2.00
C ILE A 123 -19.25 8.35 3.01
N GLY A 124 -20.37 7.64 3.22
CA GLY A 124 -21.45 8.08 4.10
C GLY A 124 -21.11 7.94 5.58
N ALA A 125 -20.39 6.86 5.93
CA ALA A 125 -19.81 6.62 7.24
C ALA A 125 -18.54 5.81 7.10
N ALA A 126 -17.59 5.98 8.04
CA ALA A 126 -16.36 5.21 8.10
C ALA A 126 -16.03 4.89 9.57
N HIS A 127 -15.64 3.66 9.86
CA HIS A 127 -15.30 3.20 11.21
C HIS A 127 -14.01 2.42 11.24
N LEU A 128 -13.30 2.47 12.37
CA LEU A 128 -12.15 1.66 12.68
C LEU A 128 -12.40 0.89 13.97
N ALA A 129 -12.13 -0.42 13.96
CA ALA A 129 -12.30 -1.28 15.14
C ALA A 129 -11.21 -2.36 15.18
N LYS A 130 -11.03 -3.01 16.35
CA LYS A 130 -10.28 -4.27 16.43
C LYS A 130 -11.15 -5.39 15.86
N ARG A 131 -10.56 -6.29 15.06
CA ARG A 131 -11.24 -7.49 14.60
C ARG A 131 -11.39 -8.48 15.74
N ALA A 132 -12.52 -9.17 15.81
CA ALA A 132 -12.70 -10.35 16.64
C ALA A 132 -12.43 -11.64 15.83
N THR A 133 -13.37 -12.00 14.94
CA THR A 133 -13.23 -13.15 14.04
C THR A 133 -14.12 -12.93 12.81
N GLY A 134 -13.71 -13.48 11.65
CA GLY A 134 -14.47 -13.27 10.42
C GLY A 134 -14.69 -11.79 10.13
N SER A 135 -15.94 -11.39 9.92
CA SER A 135 -16.36 -9.99 9.78
C SER A 135 -16.61 -9.28 11.11
N ALA A 136 -16.62 -9.99 12.24
CA ALA A 136 -17.00 -9.43 13.53
C ALA A 136 -15.90 -8.52 14.09
N ILE A 137 -16.32 -7.39 14.67
CA ILE A 137 -15.45 -6.48 15.42
C ILE A 137 -15.56 -6.74 16.92
N ALA A 138 -14.47 -6.50 17.65
CA ALA A 138 -14.41 -6.74 19.09
C ALA A 138 -15.29 -5.73 19.83
N PRO A 139 -16.10 -6.19 20.80
CA PRO A 139 -17.01 -5.32 21.55
C PRO A 139 -16.29 -4.12 22.19
N GLY A 140 -16.91 -2.94 22.10
CA GLY A 140 -16.40 -1.71 22.71
C GLY A 140 -15.20 -1.06 22.01
N THR A 141 -14.72 -1.64 20.90
CA THR A 141 -13.54 -1.13 20.18
C THR A 141 -13.89 -0.27 18.97
N ASP A 142 -15.15 -0.24 18.56
CA ASP A 142 -15.59 0.56 17.42
C ASP A 142 -15.39 2.06 17.66
N ARG A 143 -14.87 2.74 16.65
CA ARG A 143 -14.66 4.19 16.64
C ARG A 143 -15.11 4.76 15.30
N PRO A 144 -16.08 5.67 15.28
CA PRO A 144 -16.42 6.41 14.07
C PRO A 144 -15.26 7.31 13.67
N LEU A 145 -14.98 7.37 12.38
CA LEU A 145 -14.01 8.26 11.78
C LEU A 145 -14.72 9.54 11.33
N THR A 146 -14.04 10.68 11.50
CA THR A 146 -14.50 11.96 10.97
C THR A 146 -13.45 12.56 10.03
N PHE A 147 -13.88 13.52 9.21
CA PHE A 147 -13.07 14.22 8.23
C PHE A 147 -13.32 15.72 8.38
N GLY A 148 -12.43 16.40 9.11
CA GLY A 148 -12.66 17.81 9.51
C GLY A 148 -13.92 17.96 10.39
N GLY A 149 -14.14 17.02 11.32
CA GLY A 149 -15.27 16.96 12.22
C GLY A 149 -16.58 16.43 11.59
N LYS A 150 -16.60 16.08 10.30
CA LYS A 150 -17.80 15.55 9.62
C LYS A 150 -17.73 14.02 9.53
N ALA A 151 -18.84 13.34 9.76
CA ALA A 151 -18.94 11.87 9.68
C ALA A 151 -18.83 11.31 8.24
N SER A 152 -19.09 12.13 7.24
CA SER A 152 -19.03 11.76 5.83
C SER A 152 -18.02 12.60 5.06
N VAL A 153 -17.52 12.06 3.95
CA VAL A 153 -16.62 12.77 3.04
C VAL A 153 -16.90 12.38 1.59
N THR A 154 -16.86 13.37 0.69
CA THR A 154 -16.85 13.12 -0.76
C THR A 154 -15.42 13.26 -1.26
N MET A 155 -14.90 12.18 -1.82
CA MET A 155 -13.57 12.17 -2.45
C MET A 155 -13.70 12.38 -3.95
N MET A 156 -13.18 13.49 -4.45
CA MET A 156 -13.10 13.76 -5.90
C MET A 156 -12.08 12.82 -6.56
N PRO A 157 -12.14 12.58 -7.88
CA PRO A 157 -11.11 11.85 -8.61
C PRO A 157 -9.71 12.40 -8.34
N GLY A 158 -8.74 11.52 -8.11
CA GLY A 158 -7.35 11.87 -7.81
C GLY A 158 -7.05 12.28 -6.37
N VAL A 159 -8.07 12.44 -5.52
CA VAL A 159 -7.92 12.96 -4.15
C VAL A 159 -7.61 11.85 -3.16
N VAL A 160 -6.74 12.16 -2.20
CA VAL A 160 -6.49 11.38 -0.99
C VAL A 160 -6.94 12.21 0.21
N VAL A 161 -7.66 11.59 1.15
CA VAL A 161 -8.11 12.22 2.39
C VAL A 161 -7.59 11.45 3.59
N VAL A 162 -7.35 12.15 4.69
CA VAL A 162 -6.95 11.58 5.97
C VAL A 162 -8.05 11.87 6.99
N SER A 163 -8.47 10.86 7.75
CA SER A 163 -9.43 11.06 8.82
C SER A 163 -8.84 11.90 9.95
N ASP A 164 -9.70 12.53 10.74
CA ASP A 164 -9.29 13.08 12.03
C ASP A 164 -8.73 11.96 12.91
N PRO A 165 -7.76 12.25 13.78
CA PRO A 165 -7.24 11.28 14.72
C PRO A 165 -8.28 10.82 15.74
N ILE A 166 -8.32 9.51 16.01
CA ILE A 166 -9.18 8.89 17.01
C ILE A 166 -8.38 8.21 18.10
N ASP A 167 -8.89 8.19 19.32
CA ASP A 167 -8.32 7.43 20.43
C ASP A 167 -8.78 5.97 20.33
N ILE A 168 -7.82 5.10 20.05
CA ILE A 168 -7.99 3.65 19.94
C ILE A 168 -6.69 2.98 20.30
N ASP A 169 -6.75 1.96 21.15
CA ASP A 169 -5.59 1.13 21.45
C ASP A 169 -5.35 0.13 20.31
N VAL A 170 -4.46 0.47 19.37
CA VAL A 170 -4.07 -0.36 18.24
C VAL A 170 -3.02 -1.36 18.70
N PRO A 171 -3.27 -2.67 18.60
CA PRO A 171 -2.27 -3.67 18.94
C PRO A 171 -1.18 -3.76 17.87
N ALA A 172 0.06 -4.00 18.26
CA ALA A 172 1.08 -4.46 17.33
C ALA A 172 0.76 -5.88 16.87
N LEU A 173 0.99 -6.18 15.58
CA LEU A 173 0.70 -7.48 14.98
C LEU A 173 -0.74 -7.96 15.25
N GLY A 174 -1.70 -7.03 15.29
CA GLY A 174 -3.12 -7.29 15.50
C GLY A 174 -3.94 -7.03 14.24
N ASP A 175 -5.16 -7.54 14.21
CA ASP A 175 -6.08 -7.31 13.11
C ASP A 175 -7.02 -6.15 13.43
N LEU A 176 -7.13 -5.21 12.50
CA LEU A 176 -8.12 -4.13 12.50
C LEU A 176 -9.17 -4.39 11.42
N ALA A 177 -10.35 -3.82 11.63
CA ALA A 177 -11.42 -3.73 10.64
C ALA A 177 -11.66 -2.28 10.29
N VAL A 178 -11.47 -1.90 9.01
CA VAL A 178 -11.93 -0.62 8.46
C VAL A 178 -13.24 -0.88 7.74
N SER A 179 -14.31 -0.22 8.17
CA SER A 179 -15.64 -0.33 7.57
C SER A 179 -16.02 0.98 6.90
N LEU A 180 -16.45 0.91 5.64
CA LEU A 180 -16.91 2.06 4.84
C LEU A 180 -18.34 1.83 4.37
N TYR A 181 -19.25 2.78 4.61
CA TYR A 181 -20.59 2.77 4.05
C TYR A 181 -20.66 3.63 2.79
N LEU A 182 -21.13 3.05 1.71
CA LEU A 182 -21.28 3.62 0.38
C LEU A 182 -22.77 3.81 0.09
N PRO A 183 -23.37 4.99 0.37
CA PRO A 183 -24.83 5.19 0.28
C PRO A 183 -25.37 5.23 -1.15
N SER A 184 -24.52 5.52 -2.13
CA SER A 184 -24.90 5.65 -3.55
C SER A 184 -23.93 4.91 -4.45
N ASP A 185 -24.31 4.74 -5.72
CA ASP A 185 -23.46 4.12 -6.73
C ASP A 185 -22.10 4.81 -6.80
N THR A 186 -21.04 4.03 -6.62
CA THR A 186 -19.67 4.52 -6.60
C THR A 186 -19.00 4.53 -7.98
N GLY A 187 -19.59 3.84 -8.96
CA GLY A 187 -18.84 3.43 -10.14
C GLY A 187 -17.65 2.54 -9.78
N PRO A 188 -16.69 2.34 -10.70
CA PRO A 188 -15.51 1.52 -10.46
C PRO A 188 -14.64 2.07 -9.33
N PRO A 189 -14.36 1.26 -8.28
CA PRO A 189 -13.60 1.72 -7.13
C PRO A 189 -12.11 1.85 -7.41
N THR A 190 -11.44 2.78 -6.73
CA THR A 190 -9.99 2.70 -6.54
C THR A 190 -9.69 1.48 -5.66
N THR A 191 -8.83 0.58 -6.09
CA THR A 191 -8.65 -0.73 -5.47
C THR A 191 -7.19 -1.16 -5.39
N HIS A 192 -6.91 -2.07 -4.45
CA HIS A 192 -5.79 -2.98 -4.48
C HIS A 192 -6.31 -4.41 -4.69
N ALA A 193 -5.87 -5.07 -5.76
CA ALA A 193 -6.55 -6.25 -6.29
C ALA A 193 -6.20 -7.57 -5.58
N THR A 194 -5.10 -7.60 -4.80
CA THR A 194 -4.59 -8.82 -4.16
C THR A 194 -4.36 -8.58 -2.68
N ALA A 195 -5.43 -8.36 -1.93
CA ALA A 195 -5.33 -8.04 -0.50
C ALA A 195 -4.77 -9.19 0.36
N LEU A 196 -4.90 -10.44 -0.07
CA LEU A 196 -4.58 -11.66 0.69
C LEU A 196 -5.32 -11.75 2.04
N HIS A 197 -6.24 -10.83 2.30
CA HIS A 197 -7.17 -10.82 3.41
C HIS A 197 -8.60 -10.74 2.90
N THR A 198 -9.50 -11.42 3.60
CA THR A 198 -10.92 -11.40 3.28
C THR A 198 -11.52 -10.04 3.58
N THR A 199 -12.09 -9.42 2.56
CA THR A 199 -12.96 -8.25 2.65
C THR A 199 -14.42 -8.69 2.58
N TYR A 200 -15.25 -8.17 3.47
CA TYR A 200 -16.65 -8.52 3.64
C TYR A 200 -17.53 -7.42 3.07
N ILE A 201 -18.55 -7.81 2.30
CA ILE A 201 -19.52 -6.90 1.66
C ILE A 201 -20.89 -7.22 2.25
N SER A 202 -21.57 -6.21 2.81
CA SER A 202 -22.90 -6.37 3.41
C SER A 202 -24.00 -6.45 2.35
N THR A 203 -25.19 -6.91 2.76
CA THR A 203 -26.45 -6.52 2.09
C THR A 203 -26.62 -4.99 2.15
N GLU A 204 -27.70 -4.48 1.57
CA GLU A 204 -27.97 -3.03 1.59
C GLU A 204 -28.09 -2.49 3.02
N GLY A 205 -27.42 -1.35 3.30
CA GLY A 205 -27.48 -0.63 4.55
C GLY A 205 -26.12 -0.22 5.12
N ASP A 206 -26.18 0.65 6.13
CA ASP A 206 -25.04 1.05 6.94
C ASP A 206 -24.91 0.12 8.15
N PHE A 207 -23.83 -0.65 8.15
CA PHE A 207 -23.46 -1.59 9.22
C PHE A 207 -22.06 -1.29 9.76
N THR A 208 -21.54 -0.08 9.54
CA THR A 208 -20.14 0.26 9.86
C THR A 208 -19.79 0.03 11.32
N GLY A 209 -20.66 0.42 12.26
CA GLY A 209 -20.46 0.27 13.71
C GLY A 209 -21.01 -1.03 14.31
N GLN A 210 -21.59 -1.91 13.50
CA GLN A 210 -22.16 -3.16 14.02
C GLN A 210 -21.08 -4.24 14.20
N SER A 211 -21.20 -5.05 15.26
CA SER A 211 -20.26 -6.13 15.52
C SER A 211 -20.21 -7.08 14.33
N GLU A 212 -21.35 -7.56 13.89
CA GLU A 212 -21.53 -8.37 12.68
C GLU A 212 -22.53 -7.68 11.77
N PHE A 213 -22.50 -8.03 10.48
CA PHE A 213 -23.48 -7.52 9.53
C PHE A 213 -23.94 -8.60 8.54
N PRO A 214 -25.15 -8.43 7.96
CA PRO A 214 -25.66 -9.36 6.95
C PRO A 214 -24.73 -9.42 5.76
N LEU A 215 -24.16 -10.60 5.50
CA LEU A 215 -23.17 -10.82 4.46
C LEU A 215 -23.83 -11.06 3.09
N ALA A 216 -23.50 -10.24 2.10
CA ALA A 216 -23.85 -10.47 0.71
C ALA A 216 -22.75 -11.23 -0.05
N GLY A 217 -21.47 -10.98 0.29
CA GLY A 217 -20.34 -11.62 -0.37
C GLY A 217 -19.01 -11.28 0.25
N THR A 218 -17.96 -11.92 -0.27
CA THR A 218 -16.58 -11.68 0.13
C THR A 218 -15.69 -11.54 -1.10
N THR A 219 -14.57 -10.83 -0.93
CA THR A 219 -13.52 -10.69 -1.95
C THR A 219 -12.17 -10.60 -1.26
N GLN A 220 -11.08 -10.70 -2.03
CA GLN A 220 -9.72 -10.46 -1.54
C GLN A 220 -9.16 -9.19 -2.17
N GLN A 221 -9.87 -8.07 -2.03
CA GLN A 221 -9.48 -6.76 -2.55
C GLN A 221 -9.65 -5.70 -1.47
N TYR A 222 -8.79 -4.68 -1.44
CA TYR A 222 -9.02 -3.47 -0.67
C TYR A 222 -9.61 -2.38 -1.55
N TYR A 223 -10.49 -1.57 -0.96
CA TYR A 223 -11.20 -0.50 -1.66
C TYR A 223 -10.98 0.83 -0.95
N TRP A 224 -10.49 1.83 -1.67
CA TRP A 224 -10.22 3.19 -1.20
C TRP A 224 -9.31 3.34 0.02
N VAL A 225 -9.18 2.37 0.90
CA VAL A 225 -8.24 2.46 2.02
C VAL A 225 -6.81 2.31 1.50
N SER A 226 -5.93 3.26 1.86
CA SER A 226 -4.52 3.22 1.43
C SER A 226 -3.54 3.06 2.60
N SER A 227 -3.85 3.60 3.80
CA SER A 227 -3.04 3.33 4.97
C SER A 227 -3.82 3.54 6.27
N VAL A 228 -3.32 2.92 7.33
CA VAL A 228 -3.63 3.21 8.72
C VAL A 228 -2.35 3.66 9.40
N GLU A 229 -2.40 4.83 10.02
CA GLU A 229 -1.28 5.44 10.72
C GLU A 229 -1.57 5.51 12.22
N VAL A 230 -0.55 5.31 13.05
CA VAL A 230 -0.64 5.40 14.51
C VAL A 230 0.29 6.49 15.02
N ASP A 231 -0.08 7.13 16.15
CA ASP A 231 0.83 7.97 16.91
C ASP A 231 1.77 7.06 17.70
N ALA A 232 2.97 6.88 17.15
CA ALA A 232 3.97 5.92 17.60
C ALA A 232 5.00 6.56 18.56
N PRO A 233 5.80 5.77 19.30
CA PRO A 233 6.95 6.27 20.06
C PRO A 233 7.91 7.10 19.21
N ALA A 234 8.67 8.02 19.85
CA ALA A 234 9.56 8.94 19.14
C ALA A 234 10.71 8.25 18.39
N ASP A 235 11.08 7.05 18.79
CA ASP A 235 12.09 6.21 18.14
C ASP A 235 11.52 5.33 17.01
N ALA A 236 10.22 5.38 16.78
CA ALA A 236 9.59 4.63 15.69
C ALA A 236 10.10 5.09 14.32
N GLY A 237 9.96 4.19 13.36
CA GLY A 237 10.23 4.43 11.94
C GLY A 237 9.52 3.38 11.10
N ALA A 238 9.39 3.64 9.80
CA ALA A 238 8.74 2.72 8.88
C ALA A 238 9.71 2.21 7.82
N ILE A 239 9.59 0.92 7.51
CA ILE A 239 10.11 0.24 6.33
C ILE A 239 8.96 0.16 5.33
N VAL A 240 9.17 0.66 4.12
CA VAL A 240 8.28 0.40 2.99
C VAL A 240 8.85 -0.77 2.20
N ALA A 241 8.12 -1.87 2.14
CA ALA A 241 8.38 -2.99 1.23
C ALA A 241 7.73 -2.67 -0.13
N PHE A 242 8.55 -2.33 -1.10
CA PHE A 242 8.12 -1.80 -2.41
C PHE A 242 8.51 -2.79 -3.50
N GLY A 243 7.52 -3.23 -4.31
CA GLY A 243 7.79 -4.26 -5.29
C GLY A 243 6.55 -4.76 -6.04
N ASP A 244 6.70 -5.93 -6.63
CA ASP A 244 5.70 -6.62 -7.43
C ASP A 244 4.88 -7.66 -6.64
N SER A 245 4.36 -8.69 -7.32
CA SER A 245 3.56 -9.77 -6.72
C SER A 245 4.29 -10.56 -5.63
N ILE A 246 5.62 -10.64 -5.68
CA ILE A 246 6.42 -11.35 -4.67
C ILE A 246 6.44 -10.54 -3.37
N THR A 247 6.48 -9.21 -3.47
CA THR A 247 6.37 -8.32 -2.31
C THR A 247 4.92 -8.27 -1.79
N ASP A 248 3.95 -8.18 -2.70
CA ASP A 248 2.51 -8.24 -2.40
C ASP A 248 2.16 -9.52 -1.59
N GLY A 249 2.79 -10.65 -1.95
CA GLY A 249 2.67 -11.93 -1.25
C GLY A 249 1.87 -12.98 -2.03
N ALA A 250 1.82 -12.88 -3.35
CA ALA A 250 1.12 -13.83 -4.21
C ALA A 250 1.52 -15.28 -3.90
N ARG A 251 0.53 -16.19 -3.86
CA ARG A 251 0.67 -17.61 -3.47
C ARG A 251 0.91 -17.87 -1.97
N SER A 252 1.03 -16.85 -1.12
CA SER A 252 0.92 -17.10 0.31
C SER A 252 -0.52 -17.45 0.69
N THR A 253 -0.69 -18.17 1.79
CA THR A 253 -2.01 -18.58 2.28
C THR A 253 -2.78 -17.34 2.74
N ALA A 254 -3.97 -17.12 2.17
CA ALA A 254 -4.82 -15.99 2.52
C ALA A 254 -5.22 -16.00 4.00
N ASP A 255 -5.40 -14.82 4.59
CA ASP A 255 -5.77 -14.59 5.99
C ASP A 255 -4.75 -15.11 7.03
N THR A 256 -3.51 -15.45 6.62
CA THR A 256 -2.47 -15.99 7.53
C THR A 256 -1.27 -15.08 7.76
N ASN A 257 -1.15 -13.98 7.01
CA ASN A 257 -0.02 -13.03 7.12
C ASN A 257 1.36 -13.65 6.82
N ASN A 258 1.45 -14.51 5.81
CA ASN A 258 2.66 -15.24 5.45
C ASN A 258 3.46 -14.61 4.30
N SER A 259 3.13 -13.39 3.84
CA SER A 259 4.01 -12.64 2.93
C SER A 259 5.32 -12.24 3.64
N TRP A 260 6.44 -12.09 2.89
CA TRP A 260 7.72 -11.75 3.51
C TRP A 260 7.70 -10.43 4.30
N PRO A 261 6.96 -9.36 3.88
CA PRO A 261 6.88 -8.14 4.68
C PRO A 261 6.16 -8.34 6.02
N ALA A 262 5.07 -9.15 6.03
CA ALA A 262 4.34 -9.46 7.25
C ALA A 262 5.17 -10.30 8.22
N LEU A 263 5.93 -11.27 7.71
CA LEU A 263 6.85 -12.09 8.50
C LEU A 263 8.03 -11.26 9.02
N LEU A 264 8.55 -10.32 8.23
CA LEU A 264 9.56 -9.36 8.69
C LEU A 264 9.03 -8.50 9.84
N ALA A 265 7.79 -7.98 9.73
CA ALA A 265 7.16 -7.23 10.82
C ALA A 265 7.09 -8.05 12.12
N ALA A 266 6.72 -9.33 12.01
CA ALA A 266 6.69 -10.24 13.16
C ALA A 266 8.07 -10.43 13.80
N ARG A 267 9.12 -10.58 12.99
CA ARG A 267 10.51 -10.70 13.47
C ARG A 267 11.01 -9.42 14.16
N LEU A 268 10.72 -8.26 13.57
CA LEU A 268 11.05 -6.96 14.16
C LEU A 268 10.33 -6.74 15.50
N GLY A 269 9.04 -7.10 15.55
CA GLY A 269 8.23 -6.99 16.77
C GLY A 269 8.69 -7.92 17.91
N ALA A 270 9.36 -9.01 17.60
CA ALA A 270 9.92 -9.95 18.59
C ALA A 270 11.24 -9.46 19.25
N ASP A 271 11.95 -8.51 18.63
CA ASP A 271 13.19 -7.92 19.16
C ASP A 271 12.91 -6.51 19.72
N LYS A 272 13.12 -6.31 21.02
CA LYS A 272 12.91 -5.02 21.70
C LYS A 272 13.63 -3.85 21.03
N ALA A 273 14.77 -4.09 20.37
CA ALA A 273 15.55 -3.04 19.71
C ALA A 273 14.93 -2.57 18.39
N THR A 274 13.97 -3.33 17.84
CA THR A 274 13.31 -3.05 16.56
C THR A 274 11.79 -3.07 16.65
N ALA A 275 11.20 -3.31 17.84
CA ALA A 275 9.76 -3.47 18.03
C ALA A 275 8.92 -2.22 17.64
N ASN A 276 9.53 -1.04 17.55
CA ASN A 276 8.89 0.20 17.12
C ASN A 276 9.10 0.48 15.61
N ILE A 277 9.63 -0.49 14.85
CA ILE A 277 9.84 -0.34 13.41
C ILE A 277 8.68 -0.99 12.68
N ALA A 278 7.90 -0.18 12.00
CA ALA A 278 6.80 -0.62 11.17
C ALA A 278 7.28 -1.24 9.86
N VAL A 279 6.52 -2.17 9.31
CA VAL A 279 6.66 -2.64 7.94
C VAL A 279 5.32 -2.45 7.24
N VAL A 280 5.31 -1.74 6.10
CA VAL A 280 4.15 -1.58 5.25
C VAL A 280 4.42 -2.19 3.88
N ASN A 281 3.40 -2.79 3.29
CA ASN A 281 3.51 -3.53 2.03
C ASN A 281 2.90 -2.70 0.89
N GLU A 282 3.74 -2.25 -0.02
CA GLU A 282 3.40 -1.51 -1.24
C GLU A 282 3.71 -2.32 -2.50
N GLY A 283 3.59 -3.65 -2.41
CA GLY A 283 3.64 -4.55 -3.54
C GLY A 283 2.41 -4.44 -4.44
N ILE A 284 2.57 -4.69 -5.73
CA ILE A 284 1.47 -4.77 -6.71
C ILE A 284 1.70 -5.99 -7.62
N GLY A 285 0.73 -6.89 -7.67
CA GLY A 285 0.80 -8.05 -8.57
C GLY A 285 1.03 -7.65 -10.03
N GLY A 286 2.08 -8.19 -10.67
CA GLY A 286 2.43 -7.92 -12.07
C GLY A 286 3.08 -6.56 -12.34
N ASN A 287 3.38 -5.77 -11.30
CA ASN A 287 4.00 -4.44 -11.46
C ASN A 287 5.34 -4.54 -12.17
N ARG A 288 5.70 -3.47 -12.85
CA ARG A 288 6.97 -3.29 -13.55
C ARG A 288 7.71 -2.09 -13.02
N LEU A 289 9.01 -2.18 -13.05
CA LEU A 289 9.89 -1.12 -12.59
C LEU A 289 9.84 0.10 -13.52
N PHE A 290 9.91 -0.16 -14.83
CA PHE A 290 10.19 0.86 -15.85
C PHE A 290 8.94 1.33 -16.62
N THR A 291 8.01 0.43 -16.95
CA THR A 291 6.85 0.74 -17.78
C THR A 291 5.54 0.37 -17.10
N ASP A 292 4.50 1.15 -17.39
CA ASP A 292 3.16 0.76 -16.98
C ASP A 292 2.77 -0.59 -17.58
N ALA A 293 2.10 -1.39 -16.80
CA ALA A 293 1.54 -2.64 -17.28
C ALA A 293 0.02 -2.52 -17.52
N THR A 294 -0.54 -3.48 -18.24
CA THR A 294 -1.98 -3.56 -18.50
C THR A 294 -2.72 -4.30 -17.39
N GLY A 295 -4.04 -4.20 -17.36
CA GLY A 295 -4.87 -4.88 -16.36
C GLY A 295 -4.73 -4.31 -14.96
N LEU A 296 -4.47 -5.17 -13.99
CA LEU A 296 -4.40 -4.83 -12.57
C LEU A 296 -2.98 -4.51 -12.07
N ALA A 297 -1.98 -4.49 -12.94
CA ALA A 297 -0.59 -4.32 -12.55
C ALA A 297 -0.17 -2.87 -12.26
N GLY A 298 -1.09 -1.92 -12.37
CA GLY A 298 -0.89 -0.52 -12.00
C GLY A 298 0.11 0.25 -12.87
N VAL A 299 0.44 1.46 -12.43
CA VAL A 299 1.51 2.26 -13.03
C VAL A 299 2.88 1.74 -12.61
N SER A 300 3.92 2.06 -13.39
CA SER A 300 5.29 1.59 -13.10
C SER A 300 5.76 2.00 -11.69
N ALA A 301 6.64 1.20 -11.12
CA ALA A 301 7.20 1.45 -9.80
C ALA A 301 7.84 2.85 -9.72
N LEU A 302 8.58 3.27 -10.77
CA LEU A 302 9.17 4.61 -10.81
C LEU A 302 8.12 5.73 -10.80
N ALA A 303 6.96 5.53 -11.44
CA ALA A 303 5.89 6.52 -11.49
C ALA A 303 5.11 6.61 -10.16
N ARG A 304 4.98 5.49 -9.41
CA ARG A 304 4.24 5.43 -8.14
C ARG A 304 5.11 5.65 -6.89
N LEU A 305 6.43 5.76 -7.05
CA LEU A 305 7.40 5.83 -5.96
C LEU A 305 7.06 6.89 -4.91
N ASP A 306 6.79 8.13 -5.34
CA ASP A 306 6.45 9.21 -4.40
C ASP A 306 5.16 8.92 -3.65
N ARG A 307 4.11 8.51 -4.37
CA ARG A 307 2.79 8.26 -3.79
C ARG A 307 2.79 7.08 -2.81
N ASP A 308 3.37 5.94 -3.22
CA ASP A 308 3.23 4.68 -2.50
C ASP A 308 4.39 4.40 -1.53
N ALA A 309 5.52 5.11 -1.67
CA ALA A 309 6.66 4.88 -0.79
C ALA A 309 7.12 6.15 -0.04
N LEU A 310 7.47 7.21 -0.77
CA LEU A 310 8.16 8.34 -0.16
C LEU A 310 7.21 9.31 0.59
N SER A 311 5.90 9.28 0.31
CA SER A 311 4.91 10.16 0.97
C SER A 311 4.39 9.64 2.31
N HIS A 312 4.72 8.43 2.72
CA HIS A 312 4.36 7.94 4.04
C HIS A 312 5.12 8.71 5.12
N PRO A 313 4.47 9.07 6.23
CA PRO A 313 5.16 9.74 7.32
C PRO A 313 6.17 8.78 7.98
N ASN A 314 7.26 9.35 8.49
CA ASN A 314 8.28 8.64 9.27
C ASN A 314 8.93 7.44 8.57
N VAL A 315 8.97 7.40 7.23
CA VAL A 315 9.72 6.40 6.47
C VAL A 315 11.21 6.61 6.69
N LYS A 316 11.92 5.56 7.03
CA LYS A 316 13.38 5.54 7.20
C LYS A 316 14.08 4.59 6.25
N TRP A 317 13.37 3.57 5.78
CA TRP A 317 13.93 2.55 4.89
C TRP A 317 12.95 2.19 3.78
N LEU A 318 13.48 2.03 2.59
CA LEU A 318 12.81 1.49 1.41
C LEU A 318 13.48 0.16 1.06
N MET A 319 12.77 -0.95 1.13
CA MET A 319 13.21 -2.25 0.62
C MET A 319 12.61 -2.45 -0.76
N ILE A 320 13.45 -2.57 -1.79
CA ILE A 320 12.99 -2.73 -3.18
C ILE A 320 13.27 -4.12 -3.72
N LEU A 321 12.20 -4.79 -4.17
CA LEU A 321 12.22 -6.05 -4.92
C LEU A 321 11.32 -5.91 -6.13
N GLU A 322 11.88 -5.50 -7.27
CA GLU A 322 11.11 -5.15 -8.46
C GLU A 322 11.93 -5.36 -9.74
N GLY A 323 11.28 -5.72 -10.86
CA GLY A 323 11.91 -5.83 -12.17
C GLY A 323 11.76 -7.19 -12.85
N ILE A 324 11.30 -8.24 -12.14
CA ILE A 324 11.12 -9.56 -12.75
C ILE A 324 10.06 -9.56 -13.86
N ASN A 325 9.01 -8.73 -13.71
CA ASN A 325 7.96 -8.59 -14.72
C ASN A 325 8.42 -7.79 -15.95
N ASP A 326 9.34 -6.84 -15.79
CA ASP A 326 10.00 -6.18 -16.92
C ASP A 326 10.81 -7.22 -17.72
N ILE A 327 11.62 -8.01 -17.04
CA ILE A 327 12.43 -9.07 -17.64
C ILE A 327 11.54 -10.09 -18.37
N GLY A 328 10.54 -10.65 -17.67
CA GLY A 328 9.69 -11.71 -18.21
C GLY A 328 8.86 -11.29 -19.41
N THR A 329 8.45 -10.01 -19.48
CA THR A 329 7.56 -9.52 -20.53
C THR A 329 8.25 -8.71 -21.63
N LEU A 330 9.36 -8.03 -21.32
CA LEU A 330 9.99 -7.07 -22.24
C LEU A 330 11.35 -7.53 -22.76
N ALA A 331 12.06 -8.44 -22.11
CA ALA A 331 13.37 -8.90 -22.55
C ALA A 331 13.37 -9.56 -23.94
N SER A 332 12.22 -10.12 -24.35
CA SER A 332 12.02 -10.75 -25.66
C SER A 332 10.89 -10.10 -26.45
N SER A 333 10.55 -8.83 -26.17
CA SER A 333 9.48 -8.14 -26.88
C SER A 333 9.80 -7.95 -28.35
N THR A 334 8.84 -8.24 -29.22
CA THR A 334 8.92 -7.96 -30.66
C THR A 334 8.12 -6.72 -31.06
N THR A 335 7.34 -6.16 -30.13
CA THR A 335 6.46 -5.00 -30.36
C THR A 335 7.00 -3.71 -29.73
N THR A 336 7.99 -3.82 -28.84
CA THR A 336 8.69 -2.70 -28.21
C THR A 336 10.19 -2.98 -28.21
N THR A 337 11.01 -1.97 -27.93
CA THR A 337 12.45 -2.18 -27.71
C THR A 337 12.62 -3.15 -26.53
N PRO A 338 13.36 -4.26 -26.70
CA PRO A 338 13.67 -5.17 -25.60
C PRO A 338 14.37 -4.45 -24.47
N ILE A 339 13.98 -4.76 -23.22
CA ILE A 339 14.64 -4.19 -22.05
C ILE A 339 16.02 -4.82 -21.83
N THR A 340 16.94 -4.03 -21.35
CA THR A 340 18.31 -4.45 -21.02
C THR A 340 18.57 -4.39 -19.51
N LYS A 341 19.66 -5.00 -19.06
CA LYS A 341 20.13 -4.84 -17.67
C LYS A 341 20.42 -3.38 -17.32
N ASP A 342 20.95 -2.61 -18.29
CA ASP A 342 21.34 -1.21 -18.06
C ASP A 342 20.12 -0.30 -17.87
N ASP A 343 19.01 -0.59 -18.56
CA ASP A 343 17.73 0.10 -18.33
C ASP A 343 17.22 -0.14 -16.91
N LEU A 344 17.24 -1.38 -16.43
CA LEU A 344 16.79 -1.71 -15.07
C LEU A 344 17.70 -1.11 -14.01
N ILE A 345 19.01 -1.17 -14.19
CA ILE A 345 19.99 -0.57 -13.29
C ILE A 345 19.80 0.95 -13.22
N TRP A 346 19.59 1.60 -14.37
CA TRP A 346 19.34 3.04 -14.42
C TRP A 346 18.07 3.41 -13.61
N VAL A 347 16.97 2.67 -13.77
CA VAL A 347 15.72 2.96 -13.02
C VAL A 347 15.92 2.70 -11.54
N LEU A 348 16.59 1.62 -11.14
CA LEU A 348 16.92 1.37 -9.74
C LEU A 348 17.76 2.51 -9.15
N GLN A 349 18.72 3.06 -9.91
CA GLN A 349 19.49 4.23 -9.48
C GLN A 349 18.58 5.46 -9.28
N GLN A 350 17.58 5.68 -10.15
CA GLN A 350 16.60 6.77 -9.95
C GLN A 350 15.79 6.62 -8.66
N VAL A 351 15.42 5.38 -8.30
CA VAL A 351 14.73 5.09 -7.03
C VAL A 351 15.64 5.42 -5.85
N ILE A 352 16.92 5.00 -5.90
CA ILE A 352 17.91 5.27 -4.86
C ILE A 352 18.11 6.79 -4.67
N ASP A 353 18.38 7.50 -5.75
CA ASP A 353 18.65 8.94 -5.71
C ASP A 353 17.47 9.72 -5.13
N ARG A 354 16.23 9.38 -5.54
CA ARG A 354 15.01 10.02 -5.02
C ARG A 354 14.76 9.72 -3.56
N ALA A 355 14.96 8.48 -3.11
CA ALA A 355 14.83 8.11 -1.70
C ALA A 355 15.90 8.81 -0.84
N HIS A 356 17.15 8.81 -1.28
CA HIS A 356 18.26 9.49 -0.61
C HIS A 356 18.04 10.99 -0.50
N SER A 357 17.43 11.64 -1.52
CA SER A 357 17.10 13.07 -1.45
C SER A 357 16.14 13.43 -0.31
N GLN A 358 15.41 12.44 0.21
CA GLN A 358 14.51 12.57 1.37
C GLN A 358 15.11 11.96 2.67
N GLY A 359 16.38 11.55 2.65
CA GLY A 359 17.05 10.93 3.79
C GLY A 359 16.59 9.50 4.09
N ILE A 360 15.91 8.85 3.13
CA ILE A 360 15.44 7.46 3.25
C ILE A 360 16.53 6.53 2.74
N LYS A 361 16.92 5.55 3.56
CA LYS A 361 17.89 4.50 3.17
C LYS A 361 17.23 3.48 2.26
N VAL A 362 17.97 3.02 1.24
CA VAL A 362 17.47 2.04 0.29
C VAL A 362 18.19 0.70 0.46
N ILE A 363 17.39 -0.36 0.61
CA ILE A 363 17.85 -1.73 0.75
C ILE A 363 17.51 -2.47 -0.52
N GLY A 364 18.53 -2.88 -1.26
CA GLY A 364 18.37 -3.63 -2.50
C GLY A 364 18.10 -5.10 -2.20
N CYS A 365 17.04 -5.65 -2.77
CA CYS A 365 16.73 -7.08 -2.69
C CYS A 365 17.04 -7.74 -4.03
N THR A 366 17.73 -8.88 -4.04
CA THR A 366 18.00 -9.61 -5.29
C THR A 366 16.74 -10.28 -5.80
N LEU A 367 16.53 -10.25 -7.12
CA LEU A 367 15.43 -10.92 -7.81
C LEU A 367 15.52 -12.43 -7.60
N THR A 368 14.43 -13.05 -7.20
CA THR A 368 14.33 -14.49 -6.96
C THR A 368 14.52 -15.31 -8.25
N PRO A 369 14.86 -16.60 -8.17
CA PRO A 369 14.88 -17.48 -9.33
C PRO A 369 13.49 -17.56 -9.99
N TYR A 370 13.46 -17.81 -11.32
CA TYR A 370 12.18 -17.92 -12.04
C TYR A 370 12.23 -18.87 -13.25
N GLU A 371 13.26 -19.69 -13.39
CA GLU A 371 13.34 -20.71 -14.46
C GLU A 371 12.18 -21.69 -14.33
N GLY A 372 11.42 -21.86 -15.41
CA GLY A 372 10.18 -22.66 -15.43
C GLY A 372 8.92 -21.79 -15.43
N ALA A 373 8.98 -20.53 -15.01
CA ALA A 373 7.86 -19.61 -15.10
C ALA A 373 7.42 -19.42 -16.57
N GLY A 374 6.11 -19.17 -16.78
CA GLY A 374 5.52 -19.11 -18.11
C GLY A 374 6.17 -18.12 -19.09
N TYR A 375 6.82 -17.08 -18.57
CA TYR A 375 7.54 -16.06 -19.34
C TYR A 375 9.08 -16.14 -19.20
N ALA A 376 9.62 -17.15 -18.50
CA ALA A 376 11.06 -17.30 -18.38
C ALA A 376 11.71 -17.59 -19.74
N ARG A 377 12.82 -16.92 -20.01
CA ARG A 377 13.62 -17.07 -21.23
C ARG A 377 15.11 -16.97 -20.86
N GLU A 378 15.98 -17.54 -21.68
CA GLU A 378 17.43 -17.55 -21.43
C GLU A 378 18.03 -16.14 -21.38
N ASN A 379 17.65 -15.27 -22.32
CA ASN A 379 18.08 -13.87 -22.29
C ASN A 379 17.56 -13.11 -21.07
N GLY A 380 16.35 -13.41 -20.59
CA GLY A 380 15.82 -12.84 -19.35
C GLY A 380 16.61 -13.30 -18.12
N GLU A 381 17.01 -14.57 -18.05
CA GLU A 381 17.86 -15.07 -16.97
C GLU A 381 19.24 -14.38 -16.95
N ALA A 382 19.82 -14.12 -18.11
CA ALA A 382 21.07 -13.36 -18.20
C ALA A 382 20.93 -11.93 -17.65
N ILE A 383 19.80 -11.26 -17.95
CA ILE A 383 19.49 -9.92 -17.40
C ILE A 383 19.29 -10.00 -15.87
N ARG A 384 18.48 -10.95 -15.37
CA ARG A 384 18.23 -11.14 -13.94
C ARG A 384 19.53 -11.34 -13.16
N SER A 385 20.39 -12.24 -13.65
CA SER A 385 21.68 -12.52 -13.03
C SER A 385 22.58 -11.30 -13.00
N ALA A 386 22.63 -10.51 -14.08
CA ALA A 386 23.45 -9.30 -14.16
C ALA A 386 22.92 -8.18 -13.22
N VAL A 387 21.58 -8.01 -13.13
CA VAL A 387 20.97 -7.08 -12.18
C VAL A 387 21.25 -7.50 -10.73
N ASN A 388 21.12 -8.79 -10.41
CA ASN A 388 21.44 -9.30 -9.08
C ASN A 388 22.91 -9.13 -8.71
N GLU A 389 23.81 -9.30 -9.67
CA GLU A 389 25.23 -9.03 -9.46
C GLU A 389 25.49 -7.55 -9.15
N TRP A 390 24.84 -6.65 -9.88
CA TRP A 390 24.91 -5.21 -9.62
C TRP A 390 24.34 -4.86 -8.25
N VAL A 391 23.16 -5.40 -7.86
CA VAL A 391 22.58 -5.20 -6.52
C VAL A 391 23.58 -5.58 -5.43
N ARG A 392 24.28 -6.72 -5.58
CA ARG A 392 25.25 -7.20 -4.59
C ARG A 392 26.53 -6.39 -4.52
N LYS A 393 27.03 -5.88 -5.65
CA LYS A 393 28.43 -5.42 -5.76
C LYS A 393 28.61 -3.94 -6.05
N SER A 394 27.58 -3.23 -6.49
CA SER A 394 27.70 -1.82 -6.90
C SER A 394 28.02 -0.86 -5.75
N GLY A 395 27.61 -1.19 -4.52
CA GLY A 395 27.69 -0.26 -3.39
C GLY A 395 26.67 0.88 -3.48
N ALA A 396 25.71 0.83 -4.41
CA ALA A 396 24.69 1.86 -4.56
C ALA A 396 23.62 1.84 -3.47
N PHE A 397 23.36 0.67 -2.87
CA PHE A 397 22.39 0.50 -1.80
C PHE A 397 23.03 0.66 -0.42
N ASP A 398 22.27 1.16 0.55
CA ASP A 398 22.72 1.24 1.96
C ASP A 398 22.89 -0.13 2.62
N ALA A 399 22.13 -1.13 2.14
CA ALA A 399 22.27 -2.54 2.50
C ALA A 399 21.69 -3.42 1.38
N VAL A 400 22.04 -4.70 1.41
CA VAL A 400 21.55 -5.70 0.45
C VAL A 400 20.97 -6.89 1.19
N VAL A 401 19.81 -7.38 0.70
CA VAL A 401 19.22 -8.65 1.12
C VAL A 401 19.21 -9.62 -0.06
N ASP A 402 19.88 -10.75 0.11
CA ASP A 402 20.04 -11.73 -0.98
C ASP A 402 18.90 -12.76 -0.97
N PHE A 403 17.72 -12.37 -1.49
CA PHE A 403 16.57 -13.26 -1.62
C PHE A 403 16.81 -14.40 -2.61
N GLU A 404 17.62 -14.18 -3.64
CA GLU A 404 18.03 -15.27 -4.55
C GLU A 404 18.77 -16.36 -3.78
N ALA A 405 19.78 -16.01 -2.99
CA ALA A 405 20.54 -16.98 -2.21
C ALA A 405 19.67 -17.72 -1.19
N ALA A 406 18.69 -17.02 -0.59
CA ALA A 406 17.76 -17.61 0.38
C ALA A 406 16.81 -18.64 -0.23
N THR A 407 16.44 -18.49 -1.51
CA THR A 407 15.36 -19.24 -2.13
C THR A 407 15.77 -20.20 -3.24
N ARG A 408 16.97 -20.04 -3.80
CA ARG A 408 17.44 -20.83 -4.95
C ARG A 408 17.74 -22.29 -4.57
N ASP A 409 17.47 -23.20 -5.48
CA ASP A 409 17.92 -24.59 -5.40
C ASP A 409 19.46 -24.66 -5.54
N PRO A 410 20.21 -25.26 -4.60
CA PRO A 410 21.65 -25.39 -4.70
C PRO A 410 22.11 -26.21 -5.92
N ASN A 411 21.26 -27.12 -6.43
CA ASN A 411 21.57 -27.96 -7.59
C ASN A 411 21.21 -27.29 -8.93
N ASN A 412 20.25 -26.35 -8.92
CA ASN A 412 19.92 -25.52 -10.06
C ASN A 412 19.60 -24.08 -9.59
N PRO A 413 20.59 -23.20 -9.48
CA PRO A 413 20.43 -21.85 -8.93
C PRO A 413 19.44 -20.93 -9.68
N LYS A 414 18.99 -21.32 -10.86
CA LYS A 414 17.98 -20.59 -11.63
C LYS A 414 16.56 -20.91 -11.21
N ARG A 415 16.35 -21.90 -10.33
CA ARG A 415 15.05 -22.37 -9.80
C ARG A 415 14.95 -22.12 -8.30
N PHE A 416 13.70 -22.03 -7.83
CA PHE A 416 13.40 -22.17 -6.42
C PHE A 416 13.76 -23.57 -5.93
N LYS A 417 14.09 -23.70 -4.63
CA LYS A 417 14.04 -24.98 -3.95
C LYS A 417 12.66 -25.59 -4.15
N PRO A 418 12.56 -26.91 -4.40
CA PRO A 418 11.27 -27.58 -4.63
C PRO A 418 10.24 -27.31 -3.52
N GLU A 419 10.68 -27.27 -2.26
CA GLU A 419 9.82 -27.00 -1.10
C GLU A 419 9.29 -25.55 -1.02
N PHE A 420 9.84 -24.62 -1.80
CA PHE A 420 9.43 -23.22 -1.84
C PHE A 420 8.54 -22.88 -3.04
N ASP A 421 8.46 -23.79 -4.02
CA ASP A 421 7.77 -23.58 -5.29
C ASP A 421 6.36 -24.17 -5.25
N PRO A 422 5.30 -23.35 -5.36
CA PRO A 422 3.92 -23.85 -5.44
C PRO A 422 3.54 -24.42 -6.82
N GLY A 423 4.48 -24.47 -7.77
CA GLY A 423 4.30 -25.04 -9.12
C GLY A 423 4.13 -24.02 -10.24
N ASP A 424 4.20 -22.72 -9.97
CA ASP A 424 4.24 -21.69 -11.00
C ASP A 424 5.65 -21.18 -11.32
N HIS A 425 6.64 -21.62 -10.55
CA HIS A 425 8.07 -21.35 -10.70
C HIS A 425 8.45 -19.86 -10.68
N LEU A 426 7.58 -19.03 -10.11
CA LEU A 426 7.73 -17.56 -10.05
C LEU A 426 7.55 -17.01 -8.64
N HIS A 427 6.52 -17.49 -7.93
CA HIS A 427 6.15 -16.99 -6.62
C HIS A 427 6.54 -18.00 -5.55
N PRO A 428 7.08 -17.58 -4.42
CA PRO A 428 7.27 -18.44 -3.26
C PRO A 428 5.93 -18.88 -2.64
N ASN A 429 5.87 -20.05 -2.03
CA ASN A 429 4.84 -20.41 -1.07
C ASN A 429 5.19 -19.86 0.33
N ASP A 430 4.37 -20.16 1.35
CA ASP A 430 4.58 -19.69 2.72
C ASP A 430 5.99 -20.00 3.27
N ALA A 431 6.53 -21.20 2.96
CA ALA A 431 7.88 -21.58 3.38
C ALA A 431 8.97 -20.75 2.69
N GLY A 432 8.80 -20.46 1.40
CA GLY A 432 9.70 -19.62 0.64
C GLY A 432 9.65 -18.16 1.13
N TYR A 433 8.48 -17.61 1.40
CA TYR A 433 8.34 -16.28 2.01
C TYR A 433 8.98 -16.20 3.39
N LYS A 434 8.86 -17.28 4.19
CA LYS A 434 9.55 -17.35 5.47
C LYS A 434 11.07 -17.33 5.28
N ALA A 435 11.61 -18.05 4.32
CA ALA A 435 13.05 -18.04 4.03
C ALA A 435 13.53 -16.65 3.59
N MET A 436 12.73 -15.92 2.79
CA MET A 436 13.02 -14.52 2.42
C MET A 436 13.03 -13.61 3.65
N ALA A 437 12.00 -13.67 4.49
CA ALA A 437 11.95 -12.86 5.70
C ALA A 437 13.12 -13.18 6.64
N ASP A 438 13.49 -14.45 6.80
CA ASP A 438 14.60 -14.88 7.65
C ASP A 438 15.97 -14.42 7.15
N ALA A 439 16.13 -14.21 5.85
CA ALA A 439 17.36 -13.70 5.24
C ALA A 439 17.63 -12.21 5.55
N VAL A 440 16.64 -11.49 6.05
CA VAL A 440 16.84 -10.08 6.42
C VAL A 440 17.60 -9.98 7.72
N ASP A 441 18.78 -9.36 7.67
CA ASP A 441 19.55 -9.03 8.89
C ASP A 441 18.91 -7.84 9.61
N LEU A 442 18.33 -8.08 10.79
CA LEU A 442 17.68 -7.04 11.58
C LEU A 442 18.63 -5.97 12.11
N SER A 443 19.95 -6.20 12.07
CA SER A 443 20.96 -5.21 12.49
C SER A 443 20.96 -3.97 11.58
N ILE A 444 20.50 -4.11 10.32
CA ILE A 444 20.34 -3.00 9.35
C ILE A 444 19.46 -1.88 9.91
N PHE A 445 18.46 -2.24 10.71
CA PHE A 445 17.44 -1.33 11.24
C PHE A 445 17.77 -0.80 12.64
N LYS A 446 18.79 -1.32 13.30
CA LYS A 446 19.17 -0.88 14.64
C LYS A 446 19.91 0.46 14.57
N SER A 447 19.53 1.41 15.44
CA SER A 447 20.29 2.64 15.62
C SER A 447 21.72 2.30 16.02
N LYS A 448 22.72 2.84 15.33
CA LYS A 448 24.11 2.79 15.83
C LYS A 448 24.13 3.56 17.16
N LYS A 449 24.46 2.88 18.22
CA LYS A 449 24.68 3.50 19.55
C LYS A 449 25.87 4.45 19.50
#